data_572b74d019ed4eca7ac1a174f8833515
#
_entry.id   572b74d019ed4eca7ac1a174f8833515
#
_cell.length_a   1.000
_cell.length_b   1.000
_cell.length_c   1.000
_cell.angle_alpha   90.00
_cell.angle_beta   90.00
_cell.angle_gamma   90.00
#
_symmetry.space_group_name_H-M   'P 1'
#
loop_
_entity.id
_entity.type
_entity.pdbx_description
1 polymer ?
#
loop_
_entity_poly.entity_id
_entity_poly.type
_entity_poly.pdbx_seq_one_letter_code
_entity_poly.pdbx_strand_id
1 'polypeptide(L)'
;MKFSRTQYLLISAVIILVCSVAMSTTLTAFLVNTDKALMLTLTFREHTSFDMFWYYYTNLSCWIPLITILLFTLWIWHPSDNRHRLLLMVSIVLLILVLDHTSSGLIKPFVERLRPSHDSTISESLNYVNGYRGGRYGFVSGHATNIVGIATWLCHIFRSRIARAVFIIFAVTLCYSRIYLGVHFPGDIICGSILGYTLARIAIALLSGRNILFTTDRTPWMVLAAYLLTVVSLLCINGYLLMTEA
;
A
#
# COMPACT_ATOMS: atom_id res chain seq x y z
N MET A 1 5.34 20.94 16.53
CA MET A 1 6.57 21.60 16.08
C MET A 1 6.16 22.67 15.07
N LYS A 2 6.27 23.96 15.40
CA LYS A 2 5.98 25.06 14.45
C LYS A 2 7.26 25.30 13.64
N PHE A 3 7.17 25.17 12.32
CA PHE A 3 8.28 25.53 11.45
C PHE A 3 8.47 27.05 11.44
N SER A 4 9.72 27.51 11.39
CA SER A 4 10.04 28.91 11.19
C SER A 4 9.73 29.33 9.74
N ARG A 5 9.54 30.64 9.51
CA ARG A 5 9.32 31.19 8.14
C ARG A 5 10.44 30.80 7.18
N THR A 6 11.68 30.74 7.68
CA THR A 6 12.86 30.31 6.91
C THR A 6 12.78 28.83 6.52
N GLN A 7 12.28 27.96 7.40
CA GLN A 7 12.09 26.55 7.09
C GLN A 7 11.01 26.31 6.03
N TYR A 8 9.91 27.08 6.06
CA TYR A 8 8.91 27.01 4.98
C TYR A 8 9.47 27.46 3.64
N LEU A 9 10.27 28.52 3.61
CA LEU A 9 10.92 29.01 2.37
C LEU A 9 11.92 27.99 1.83
N LEU A 10 12.71 27.36 2.68
CA LEU A 10 13.64 26.28 2.29
C LEU A 10 12.89 25.07 1.75
N ILE A 11 11.82 24.63 2.42
CA ILE A 11 11.00 23.50 1.97
C ILE A 11 10.37 23.82 0.60
N SER A 12 9.80 25.00 0.42
CA SER A 12 9.21 25.39 -0.87
C SER A 12 10.26 25.51 -1.98
N ALA A 13 11.45 26.06 -1.69
CA ALA A 13 12.55 26.12 -2.64
C ALA A 13 13.05 24.73 -3.05
N VAL A 14 13.17 23.79 -2.11
CA VAL A 14 13.52 22.38 -2.38
C VAL A 14 12.43 21.72 -3.22
N ILE A 15 11.16 21.93 -2.93
CA ILE A 15 10.05 21.38 -3.72
C ILE A 15 10.10 21.91 -5.15
N ILE A 16 10.29 23.23 -5.34
CA ILE A 16 10.39 23.85 -6.67
C ILE A 16 11.59 23.29 -7.43
N LEU A 17 12.75 23.16 -6.79
CA LEU A 17 13.94 22.59 -7.40
C LEU A 17 13.73 21.14 -7.82
N VAL A 18 13.16 20.31 -6.95
CA VAL A 18 12.85 18.89 -7.24
C VAL A 18 11.85 18.79 -8.40
N CYS A 19 10.80 19.63 -8.43
CA CYS A 19 9.85 19.66 -9.54
C CYS A 19 10.53 20.10 -10.85
N SER A 20 11.41 21.10 -10.82
CA SER A 20 12.13 21.56 -12.01
C SER A 20 13.09 20.51 -12.57
N VAL A 21 13.79 19.80 -11.70
CA VAL A 21 14.67 18.69 -12.08
C VAL A 21 13.87 17.48 -12.60
N ALA A 22 12.73 17.20 -12.00
CA ALA A 22 11.84 16.11 -12.45
C ALA A 22 11.21 16.38 -13.83
N MET A 23 11.07 17.64 -14.23
CA MET A 23 10.61 18.04 -15.57
C MET A 23 11.70 17.99 -16.65
N SER A 24 12.95 17.68 -16.31
CA SER A 24 14.01 17.43 -17.28
C SER A 24 13.68 16.19 -18.13
N THR A 25 13.55 16.32 -19.44
CA THR A 25 13.22 15.24 -20.38
C THR A 25 14.19 14.06 -20.28
N THR A 26 15.47 14.35 -20.10
CA THR A 26 16.53 13.35 -19.96
C THR A 26 16.38 12.54 -18.66
N LEU A 27 16.13 13.19 -17.53
CA LEU A 27 15.92 12.53 -16.25
C LEU A 27 14.63 11.72 -16.29
N THR A 28 13.56 12.26 -16.85
CA THR A 28 12.28 11.53 -16.99
C THR A 28 12.45 10.28 -17.85
N ALA A 29 13.14 10.39 -18.99
CA ALA A 29 13.42 9.23 -19.83
C ALA A 29 14.28 8.18 -19.11
N PHE A 30 15.30 8.59 -18.38
CA PHE A 30 16.14 7.71 -17.56
C PHE A 30 15.31 6.98 -16.49
N LEU A 31 14.47 7.69 -15.74
CA LEU A 31 13.63 7.11 -14.70
C LEU A 31 12.61 6.12 -15.29
N VAL A 32 11.96 6.46 -16.40
CA VAL A 32 11.01 5.59 -17.08
C VAL A 32 11.70 4.32 -17.58
N ASN A 33 12.85 4.41 -18.20
CA ASN A 33 13.59 3.26 -18.72
C ASN A 33 14.09 2.37 -17.57
N THR A 34 14.59 2.96 -16.49
CA THR A 34 14.99 2.22 -15.28
C THR A 34 13.81 1.49 -14.67
N ASP A 35 12.65 2.14 -14.58
CA ASP A 35 11.44 1.56 -14.02
C ASP A 35 10.92 0.38 -14.87
N LYS A 36 11.00 0.49 -16.21
CA LYS A 36 10.72 -0.62 -17.12
C LYS A 36 11.70 -1.79 -16.96
N ALA A 37 12.98 -1.51 -16.88
CA ALA A 37 14.00 -2.53 -16.68
C ALA A 37 13.81 -3.27 -15.33
N LEU A 38 13.54 -2.53 -14.25
CA LEU A 38 13.23 -3.11 -12.94
C LEU A 38 11.96 -3.97 -12.99
N MET A 39 10.93 -3.49 -13.70
CA MET A 39 9.71 -4.25 -13.88
C MET A 39 9.97 -5.62 -14.50
N LEU A 40 10.71 -5.66 -15.61
CA LEU A 40 11.05 -6.91 -16.31
C LEU A 40 11.97 -7.84 -15.49
N THR A 41 12.70 -7.29 -14.52
CA THR A 41 13.57 -8.08 -13.63
C THR A 41 12.77 -8.68 -12.45
N LEU A 42 11.72 -7.99 -12.00
CA LEU A 42 10.95 -8.35 -10.82
C LEU A 42 9.68 -9.16 -11.14
N THR A 43 9.34 -9.29 -12.42
CA THR A 43 8.21 -10.08 -12.90
C THR A 43 8.67 -11.35 -13.61
N PHE A 44 7.75 -12.29 -13.77
CA PHE A 44 7.98 -13.52 -14.52
C PHE A 44 7.28 -13.44 -15.88
N ARG A 45 7.87 -14.00 -16.93
CA ARG A 45 7.28 -14.08 -18.27
C ARG A 45 6.34 -15.26 -18.41
N GLU A 46 6.63 -16.33 -17.69
CA GLU A 46 5.90 -17.59 -17.72
C GLU A 46 5.06 -17.76 -16.46
N HIS A 47 4.05 -18.60 -16.54
CA HIS A 47 3.26 -18.99 -15.38
C HIS A 47 4.14 -19.64 -14.32
N THR A 48 3.91 -19.29 -13.08
CA THR A 48 4.63 -19.87 -11.95
C THR A 48 3.64 -20.56 -11.01
N SER A 49 4.18 -21.48 -10.22
CA SER A 49 3.38 -22.17 -9.19
C SER A 49 2.82 -21.24 -8.09
N PHE A 50 3.15 -19.95 -8.10
CA PHE A 50 2.65 -18.96 -7.15
C PHE A 50 1.67 -17.94 -7.76
N ASP A 51 1.26 -18.12 -9.01
CA ASP A 51 0.37 -17.17 -9.71
C ASP A 51 -0.95 -16.96 -8.97
N MET A 52 -1.64 -18.04 -8.61
CA MET A 52 -2.92 -17.97 -7.92
C MET A 52 -2.77 -17.45 -6.48
N PHE A 53 -1.64 -17.76 -5.80
CA PHE A 53 -1.34 -17.19 -4.50
C PHE A 53 -1.31 -15.66 -4.56
N TRP A 54 -0.52 -15.06 -5.46
CA TRP A 54 -0.41 -13.61 -5.57
C TRP A 54 -1.69 -12.95 -6.08
N TYR A 55 -2.44 -13.64 -6.96
CA TYR A 55 -3.74 -13.17 -7.43
C TYR A 55 -4.76 -13.03 -6.29
N TYR A 56 -4.88 -14.03 -5.43
CA TYR A 56 -5.76 -13.96 -4.26
C TYR A 56 -5.20 -13.07 -3.16
N TYR A 57 -3.87 -13.07 -2.96
CA TYR A 57 -3.22 -12.26 -1.92
C TYR A 57 -3.52 -10.77 -2.08
N THR A 58 -3.59 -10.25 -3.31
CA THR A 58 -3.93 -8.84 -3.55
C THR A 58 -5.42 -8.53 -3.42
N ASN A 59 -6.28 -9.54 -3.34
CA ASN A 59 -7.73 -9.34 -3.29
C ASN A 59 -8.19 -9.00 -1.87
N LEU A 60 -8.86 -7.86 -1.72
CA LEU A 60 -9.37 -7.38 -0.43
C LEU A 60 -10.27 -8.40 0.26
N SER A 61 -11.07 -9.16 -0.49
CA SER A 61 -12.01 -10.14 0.06
C SER A 61 -11.32 -11.20 0.91
N CYS A 62 -10.10 -11.61 0.57
CA CYS A 62 -9.33 -12.59 1.34
C CYS A 62 -8.90 -12.07 2.72
N TRP A 63 -8.88 -10.75 2.91
CA TRP A 63 -8.45 -10.10 4.14
C TRP A 63 -9.61 -9.67 5.05
N ILE A 64 -10.88 -9.91 4.65
CA ILE A 64 -12.05 -9.56 5.47
C ILE A 64 -11.97 -10.12 6.89
N PRO A 65 -11.60 -11.40 7.13
CA PRO A 65 -11.48 -11.91 8.49
C PRO A 65 -10.43 -11.17 9.31
N LEU A 66 -9.26 -10.90 8.71
CA LEU A 66 -8.18 -10.12 9.35
C LEU A 66 -8.65 -8.70 9.70
N ILE A 67 -9.30 -8.02 8.76
CA ILE A 67 -9.81 -6.65 8.96
C ILE A 67 -10.85 -6.65 10.09
N THR A 68 -11.76 -7.61 10.13
CA THR A 68 -12.78 -7.72 11.18
C THR A 68 -12.15 -7.90 12.55
N ILE A 69 -11.20 -8.83 12.70
CA ILE A 69 -10.48 -9.08 13.95
C ILE A 69 -9.67 -7.84 14.37
N LEU A 70 -9.03 -7.16 13.42
CA LEU A 70 -8.28 -5.94 13.69
C LEU A 70 -9.19 -4.82 14.22
N LEU A 71 -10.30 -4.53 13.55
CA LEU A 71 -11.24 -3.50 13.98
C LEU A 71 -11.84 -3.83 15.36
N PHE A 72 -12.18 -5.10 15.62
CA PHE A 72 -12.64 -5.57 16.90
C PHE A 72 -11.58 -5.38 18.00
N THR A 73 -10.32 -5.72 17.71
CA THR A 73 -9.17 -5.52 18.63
C THR A 73 -9.00 -4.04 18.95
N LEU A 74 -9.03 -3.17 17.96
CA LEU A 74 -8.92 -1.72 18.13
C LEU A 74 -10.07 -1.17 18.98
N TRP A 75 -11.30 -1.66 18.78
CA TRP A 75 -12.46 -1.27 19.54
C TRP A 75 -12.35 -1.66 21.02
N ILE A 76 -11.98 -2.92 21.32
CA ILE A 76 -11.89 -3.42 22.70
C ILE A 76 -10.69 -2.84 23.44
N TRP A 77 -9.57 -2.66 22.76
CA TRP A 77 -8.34 -2.21 23.41
C TRP A 77 -8.26 -0.69 23.60
N HIS A 78 -9.16 0.06 22.98
CA HIS A 78 -9.23 1.50 23.19
C HIS A 78 -9.61 1.79 24.65
N PRO A 79 -8.76 2.54 25.40
CA PRO A 79 -8.92 2.72 26.84
C PRO A 79 -10.09 3.65 27.21
N SER A 80 -10.51 4.51 26.28
CA SER A 80 -11.56 5.52 26.53
C SER A 80 -12.96 4.97 26.29
N ASP A 81 -13.95 5.85 26.43
CA ASP A 81 -15.38 5.58 26.27
C ASP A 81 -15.78 5.25 24.81
N ASN A 82 -17.03 4.87 24.61
CA ASN A 82 -17.57 4.48 23.31
C ASN A 82 -17.50 5.61 22.26
N ARG A 83 -17.56 6.88 22.70
CA ARG A 83 -17.43 8.03 21.78
C ARG A 83 -16.04 8.06 21.12
N HIS A 84 -14.98 7.90 21.92
CA HIS A 84 -13.61 7.89 21.38
C HIS A 84 -13.33 6.64 20.54
N ARG A 85 -13.90 5.48 20.91
CA ARG A 85 -13.86 4.27 20.10
C ARG A 85 -14.50 4.49 18.73
N LEU A 86 -15.68 5.10 18.70
CA LEU A 86 -16.36 5.46 17.45
C LEU A 86 -15.54 6.45 16.63
N LEU A 87 -14.98 7.48 17.26
CA LEU A 87 -14.12 8.45 16.58
C LEU A 87 -12.86 7.79 15.97
N LEU A 88 -12.28 6.80 16.64
CA LEU A 88 -11.19 6.00 16.07
C LEU A 88 -11.64 5.26 14.81
N MET A 89 -12.80 4.57 14.84
CA MET A 89 -13.33 3.85 13.67
C MET A 89 -13.60 4.81 12.50
N VAL A 90 -14.25 5.93 12.77
CA VAL A 90 -14.51 6.98 11.77
C VAL A 90 -13.20 7.53 11.21
N SER A 91 -12.18 7.74 12.04
CA SER A 91 -10.89 8.25 11.59
C SER A 91 -10.15 7.28 10.67
N ILE A 92 -10.29 5.96 10.87
CA ILE A 92 -9.74 4.94 9.96
C ILE A 92 -10.44 5.01 8.60
N VAL A 93 -11.76 5.09 8.59
CA VAL A 93 -12.55 5.22 7.35
C VAL A 93 -12.16 6.49 6.59
N LEU A 94 -12.08 7.63 7.28
CA LEU A 94 -11.67 8.90 6.69
C LEU A 94 -10.24 8.83 6.15
N LEU A 95 -9.32 8.19 6.87
CA LEU A 95 -7.95 7.98 6.37
C LEU A 95 -7.97 7.21 5.04
N ILE A 96 -8.69 6.08 4.98
CA ILE A 96 -8.78 5.26 3.77
C ILE A 96 -9.37 6.07 2.61
N LEU A 97 -10.43 6.82 2.84
CA LEU A 97 -11.05 7.69 1.84
C LEU A 97 -10.07 8.76 1.31
N VAL A 98 -9.30 9.40 2.20
CA VAL A 98 -8.29 10.40 1.81
C VAL A 98 -7.16 9.74 1.00
N LEU A 99 -6.65 8.58 1.43
CA LEU A 99 -5.61 7.84 0.74
C LEU A 99 -6.05 7.44 -0.68
N ASP A 100 -7.25 6.86 -0.79
CA ASP A 100 -7.76 6.37 -2.08
C ASP A 100 -8.15 7.54 -2.99
N HIS A 101 -8.86 8.55 -2.48
CA HIS A 101 -9.23 9.71 -3.27
C HIS A 101 -8.00 10.47 -3.79
N THR A 102 -6.97 10.65 -2.95
CA THR A 102 -5.75 11.36 -3.37
C THR A 102 -5.01 10.57 -4.45
N SER A 103 -4.82 9.25 -4.25
CA SER A 103 -4.06 8.42 -5.19
C SER A 103 -4.85 8.12 -6.46
N SER A 104 -6.10 7.67 -6.34
CA SER A 104 -6.90 7.16 -7.45
C SER A 104 -7.82 8.21 -8.06
N GLY A 105 -8.34 9.14 -7.25
CA GLY A 105 -9.26 10.18 -7.69
C GLY A 105 -8.58 11.44 -8.23
N LEU A 106 -7.41 11.83 -7.68
CA LEU A 106 -6.72 13.05 -8.08
C LEU A 106 -5.47 12.79 -8.92
N ILE A 107 -4.52 12.00 -8.41
CA ILE A 107 -3.21 11.87 -9.06
C ILE A 107 -3.29 11.04 -10.35
N LYS A 108 -4.00 9.92 -10.36
CA LYS A 108 -4.09 9.07 -11.56
C LYS A 108 -4.68 9.77 -12.78
N PRO A 109 -5.83 10.48 -12.68
CA PRO A 109 -6.38 11.22 -13.82
C PRO A 109 -5.50 12.36 -14.27
N PHE A 110 -4.71 12.95 -13.35
CA PHE A 110 -3.82 14.07 -13.67
C PHE A 110 -2.53 13.62 -14.38
N VAL A 111 -1.94 12.50 -13.96
CA VAL A 111 -0.64 12.02 -14.50
C VAL A 111 -0.83 11.15 -15.74
N GLU A 112 -1.92 10.38 -15.82
CA GLU A 112 -2.29 9.51 -16.93
C GLU A 112 -1.20 8.49 -17.38
N ARG A 113 -0.24 8.18 -16.51
CA ARG A 113 0.78 7.17 -16.79
C ARG A 113 0.15 5.81 -16.99
N LEU A 114 0.37 5.18 -18.14
CA LEU A 114 -0.09 3.83 -18.43
C LEU A 114 0.51 2.81 -17.45
N ARG A 115 -0.27 1.77 -17.13
CA ARG A 115 0.24 0.60 -16.41
C ARG A 115 1.17 -0.22 -17.29
N PRO A 116 2.05 -1.06 -16.71
CA PRO A 116 2.86 -2.02 -17.48
C PRO A 116 2.02 -2.86 -18.43
N SER A 117 0.83 -3.30 -17.97
CA SER A 117 -0.13 -4.10 -18.73
C SER A 117 -0.76 -3.37 -19.93
N HIS A 118 -0.63 -2.07 -20.04
CA HIS A 118 -1.14 -1.22 -21.12
C HIS A 118 -0.03 -0.47 -21.88
N ASP A 119 1.23 -0.65 -21.48
CA ASP A 119 2.39 -0.08 -22.18
C ASP A 119 2.84 -1.06 -23.27
N SER A 120 2.62 -0.69 -24.54
CA SER A 120 2.92 -1.53 -25.70
C SER A 120 4.39 -1.96 -25.79
N THR A 121 5.30 -1.26 -25.10
CA THR A 121 6.74 -1.59 -25.16
C THR A 121 7.13 -2.78 -24.29
N ILE A 122 6.32 -3.13 -23.27
CA ILE A 122 6.64 -4.21 -22.31
C ILE A 122 5.48 -5.17 -22.06
N SER A 123 4.24 -4.81 -22.45
CA SER A 123 3.05 -5.59 -22.10
C SER A 123 3.11 -7.04 -22.58
N GLU A 124 3.71 -7.31 -23.74
CA GLU A 124 3.85 -8.66 -24.28
C GLU A 124 4.91 -9.51 -23.52
N SER A 125 5.74 -8.87 -22.70
CA SER A 125 6.76 -9.54 -21.89
C SER A 125 6.31 -9.87 -20.47
N LEU A 126 5.02 -9.64 -20.14
CA LEU A 126 4.48 -9.84 -18.80
C LEU A 126 3.49 -11.01 -18.78
N ASN A 127 3.51 -11.78 -17.69
CA ASN A 127 2.48 -12.77 -17.41
C ASN A 127 1.24 -12.11 -16.77
N TYR A 128 0.05 -12.46 -17.27
CA TYR A 128 -1.23 -11.97 -16.75
C TYR A 128 -2.03 -13.11 -16.13
N VAL A 129 -1.88 -13.27 -14.83
CA VAL A 129 -2.61 -14.28 -14.07
C VAL A 129 -4.13 -14.07 -14.26
N ASN A 130 -4.84 -15.09 -14.75
CA ASN A 130 -6.27 -15.01 -15.08
C ASN A 130 -6.65 -13.83 -16.01
N GLY A 131 -5.73 -13.39 -16.87
CA GLY A 131 -5.96 -12.24 -17.75
C GLY A 131 -6.11 -10.90 -17.03
N TYR A 132 -5.74 -10.82 -15.74
CA TYR A 132 -5.88 -9.61 -14.94
C TYR A 132 -4.90 -8.53 -15.37
N ARG A 133 -5.41 -7.41 -15.87
CA ARG A 133 -4.59 -6.27 -16.36
C ARG A 133 -4.79 -4.98 -15.56
N GLY A 134 -5.79 -4.94 -14.68
CA GLY A 134 -6.18 -3.73 -13.95
C GLY A 134 -6.73 -2.63 -14.86
N GLY A 135 -6.90 -1.42 -14.33
CA GLY A 135 -7.32 -0.25 -15.10
C GLY A 135 -6.18 0.37 -15.92
N ARG A 136 -6.50 1.34 -16.78
CA ARG A 136 -5.55 1.93 -17.74
C ARG A 136 -4.35 2.64 -17.10
N TYR A 137 -4.58 3.48 -16.08
CA TYR A 137 -3.54 4.30 -15.46
C TYR A 137 -2.99 3.70 -14.17
N GLY A 138 -1.67 3.83 -13.97
CA GLY A 138 -0.91 3.20 -12.88
C GLY A 138 -0.43 4.14 -11.78
N PHE A 139 0.01 5.34 -12.14
CA PHE A 139 0.71 6.25 -11.22
C PHE A 139 -0.27 7.12 -10.41
N VAL A 140 -0.18 7.17 -9.11
CA VAL A 140 0.57 6.29 -8.18
C VAL A 140 -0.24 5.03 -7.90
N SER A 141 0.39 4.01 -7.31
CA SER A 141 -0.33 2.81 -6.90
C SER A 141 -1.25 3.08 -5.71
N GLY A 142 -2.59 2.99 -5.93
CA GLY A 142 -3.56 3.13 -4.84
C GLY A 142 -3.45 2.03 -3.78
N HIS A 143 -3.13 0.79 -4.17
CA HIS A 143 -2.86 -0.30 -3.23
C HIS A 143 -1.67 0.02 -2.31
N ALA A 144 -0.56 0.51 -2.88
CA ALA A 144 0.60 0.89 -2.09
C ALA A 144 0.29 2.08 -1.15
N THR A 145 -0.42 3.10 -1.66
CA THR A 145 -0.84 4.25 -0.86
C THR A 145 -1.70 3.81 0.34
N ASN A 146 -2.70 2.99 0.10
CA ASN A 146 -3.61 2.53 1.13
C ASN A 146 -2.92 1.63 2.15
N ILE A 147 -2.20 0.60 1.71
CA ILE A 147 -1.60 -0.37 2.65
C ILE A 147 -0.48 0.23 3.48
N VAL A 148 0.39 1.08 2.88
CA VAL A 148 1.47 1.73 3.62
C VAL A 148 0.91 2.79 4.56
N GLY A 149 -0.14 3.53 4.15
CA GLY A 149 -0.84 4.46 5.03
C GLY A 149 -1.46 3.75 6.25
N ILE A 150 -2.17 2.65 6.02
CA ILE A 150 -2.78 1.84 7.09
C ILE A 150 -1.69 1.22 7.98
N ALA A 151 -0.63 0.64 7.40
CA ALA A 151 0.47 0.07 8.17
C ALA A 151 1.16 1.12 9.04
N THR A 152 1.36 2.35 8.53
CA THR A 152 1.92 3.47 9.29
C THR A 152 1.04 3.84 10.48
N TRP A 153 -0.28 3.88 10.28
CA TRP A 153 -1.26 4.14 11.33
C TRP A 153 -1.24 3.04 12.40
N LEU A 154 -1.24 1.78 11.99
CA LEU A 154 -1.20 0.63 12.91
C LEU A 154 0.13 0.56 13.69
N CYS A 155 1.25 0.86 13.04
CA CYS A 155 2.55 0.95 13.71
C CYS A 155 2.64 2.11 14.73
N HIS A 156 1.80 3.14 14.59
CA HIS A 156 1.68 4.17 15.61
C HIS A 156 0.90 3.66 16.84
N ILE A 157 -0.19 2.92 16.63
CA ILE A 157 -1.02 2.36 17.71
C ILE A 157 -0.29 1.21 18.41
N PHE A 158 0.15 0.21 17.67
CA PHE A 158 0.84 -0.98 18.20
C PHE A 158 2.36 -0.78 18.22
N ARG A 159 2.93 -0.55 19.41
CA ARG A 159 4.36 -0.33 19.58
C ARG A 159 5.18 -1.60 19.68
N SER A 160 4.54 -2.76 19.87
CA SER A 160 5.20 -4.07 19.87
C SER A 160 6.04 -4.26 18.59
N ARG A 161 7.30 -4.65 18.73
CA ARG A 161 8.22 -4.90 17.61
C ARG A 161 7.68 -5.99 16.66
N ILE A 162 7.08 -7.03 17.22
CA ILE A 162 6.49 -8.13 16.45
C ILE A 162 5.32 -7.63 15.60
N ALA A 163 4.39 -6.88 16.20
CA ALA A 163 3.25 -6.32 15.48
C ALA A 163 3.70 -5.41 14.32
N ARG A 164 4.64 -4.50 14.59
CA ARG A 164 5.19 -3.61 13.56
C ARG A 164 5.85 -4.37 12.43
N ALA A 165 6.66 -5.37 12.75
CA ALA A 165 7.31 -6.21 11.73
C ALA A 165 6.26 -6.89 10.82
N VAL A 166 5.19 -7.47 11.38
CA VAL A 166 4.13 -8.11 10.61
C VAL A 166 3.37 -7.11 9.74
N PHE A 167 3.01 -5.92 10.25
CA PHE A 167 2.34 -4.90 9.44
C PHE A 167 3.21 -4.40 8.30
N ILE A 168 4.53 -4.25 8.52
CA ILE A 168 5.47 -3.86 7.47
C ILE A 168 5.63 -4.99 6.44
N ILE A 169 5.79 -6.25 6.87
CA ILE A 169 5.87 -7.41 5.98
C ILE A 169 4.60 -7.48 5.12
N PHE A 170 3.41 -7.36 5.73
CA PHE A 170 2.15 -7.35 5.00
C PHE A 170 2.09 -6.23 3.95
N ALA A 171 2.52 -5.01 4.30
CA ALA A 171 2.55 -3.90 3.36
C ALA A 171 3.52 -4.14 2.19
N VAL A 172 4.72 -4.63 2.47
CA VAL A 172 5.74 -4.93 1.46
C VAL A 172 5.28 -6.06 0.52
N THR A 173 4.76 -7.15 1.06
CA THR A 173 4.30 -8.29 0.27
C THR A 173 3.07 -7.94 -0.59
N LEU A 174 2.15 -7.13 -0.07
CA LEU A 174 1.02 -6.65 -0.86
C LEU A 174 1.47 -5.66 -1.97
N CYS A 175 2.43 -4.80 -1.70
CA CYS A 175 3.05 -3.96 -2.73
C CYS A 175 3.73 -4.81 -3.81
N TYR A 176 4.48 -5.84 -3.42
CA TYR A 176 5.13 -6.75 -4.36
C TYR A 176 4.12 -7.52 -5.23
N SER A 177 2.98 -7.93 -4.67
CA SER A 177 1.93 -8.61 -5.46
C SER A 177 1.46 -7.79 -6.66
N ARG A 178 1.53 -6.45 -6.58
CA ARG A 178 1.14 -5.55 -7.70
C ARG A 178 2.18 -5.52 -8.81
N ILE A 179 3.46 -5.66 -8.46
CA ILE A 179 4.57 -5.83 -9.41
C ILE A 179 4.45 -7.20 -10.05
N TYR A 180 4.32 -8.25 -9.22
CA TYR A 180 4.19 -9.64 -9.69
C TYR A 180 3.08 -9.82 -10.74
N LEU A 181 1.90 -9.23 -10.48
CA LEU A 181 0.75 -9.30 -11.40
C LEU A 181 0.87 -8.38 -12.63
N GLY A 182 1.99 -7.72 -12.85
CA GLY A 182 2.19 -6.89 -14.04
C GLY A 182 1.38 -5.60 -14.10
N VAL A 183 0.81 -5.12 -12.99
CA VAL A 183 -0.15 -4.00 -13.01
C VAL A 183 0.37 -2.67 -12.50
N HIS A 184 1.55 -2.64 -11.88
CA HIS A 184 2.20 -1.41 -11.44
C HIS A 184 3.71 -1.48 -11.63
N PHE A 185 4.29 -0.40 -12.11
CA PHE A 185 5.75 -0.22 -12.10
C PHE A 185 6.27 -0.09 -10.65
N PRO A 186 7.54 -0.49 -10.38
CA PRO A 186 8.18 -0.23 -9.09
C PRO A 186 8.10 1.23 -8.64
N GLY A 187 8.27 2.18 -9.56
CA GLY A 187 8.15 3.61 -9.29
C GLY A 187 6.74 4.03 -8.82
N ASP A 188 5.68 3.42 -9.38
CA ASP A 188 4.29 3.65 -8.92
C ASP A 188 4.10 3.22 -7.46
N ILE A 189 4.75 2.11 -7.08
CA ILE A 189 4.73 1.56 -5.72
C ILE A 189 5.49 2.45 -4.76
N ILE A 190 6.71 2.86 -5.12
CA ILE A 190 7.55 3.72 -4.28
C ILE A 190 6.84 5.06 -4.02
N CYS A 191 6.37 5.72 -5.07
CA CYS A 191 5.67 7.01 -4.94
C CYS A 191 4.35 6.86 -4.16
N GLY A 192 3.57 5.80 -4.41
CA GLY A 192 2.37 5.50 -3.65
C GLY A 192 2.66 5.24 -2.17
N SER A 193 3.76 4.52 -1.86
CA SER A 193 4.19 4.26 -0.48
C SER A 193 4.58 5.54 0.25
N ILE A 194 5.33 6.43 -0.40
CA ILE A 194 5.71 7.75 0.17
C ILE A 194 4.46 8.58 0.44
N LEU A 195 3.52 8.62 -0.52
CA LEU A 195 2.26 9.33 -0.37
C LEU A 195 1.46 8.79 0.82
N GLY A 196 1.28 7.47 0.89
CA GLY A 196 0.54 6.80 1.96
C GLY A 196 1.15 7.05 3.34
N TYR A 197 2.47 6.91 3.45
CA TYR A 197 3.19 7.23 4.67
C TYR A 197 2.98 8.69 5.09
N THR A 198 3.14 9.62 4.16
CA THR A 198 3.03 11.07 4.44
C THR A 198 1.64 11.45 4.91
N LEU A 199 0.59 11.02 4.20
CA LEU A 199 -0.81 11.30 4.56
C LEU A 199 -1.18 10.69 5.92
N ALA A 200 -0.75 9.45 6.19
CA ALA A 200 -0.97 8.83 7.49
C ALA A 200 -0.24 9.57 8.63
N ARG A 201 1.00 10.05 8.41
CA ARG A 201 1.73 10.85 9.40
C ARG A 201 1.05 12.19 9.68
N ILE A 202 0.50 12.84 8.65
CA ILE A 202 -0.29 14.07 8.81
C ILE A 202 -1.56 13.77 9.63
N ALA A 203 -2.30 12.72 9.28
CA ALA A 203 -3.52 12.34 10.01
C ALA A 203 -3.22 12.01 11.49
N ILE A 204 -2.14 11.26 11.77
CA ILE A 204 -1.68 10.99 13.14
C ILE A 204 -1.38 12.31 13.88
N ALA A 205 -0.66 13.24 13.26
CA ALA A 205 -0.33 14.52 13.89
C ALA A 205 -1.57 15.36 14.19
N LEU A 206 -2.57 15.36 13.29
CA LEU A 206 -3.84 16.09 13.48
C LEU A 206 -4.71 15.51 14.59
N LEU A 207 -4.64 14.19 14.82
CA LEU A 207 -5.44 13.50 15.84
C LEU A 207 -4.72 13.34 17.17
N SER A 208 -3.40 13.56 17.21
CA SER A 208 -2.61 13.52 18.43
C SER A 208 -3.10 14.56 19.45
N GLY A 209 -3.20 14.15 20.72
CA GLY A 209 -3.68 15.01 21.82
C GLY A 209 -5.20 15.12 21.93
N ARG A 210 -5.98 14.43 21.05
CA ARG A 210 -7.46 14.45 21.10
C ARG A 210 -8.07 13.21 21.73
N ASN A 211 -7.26 12.31 22.33
CA ASN A 211 -7.68 11.01 22.89
C ASN A 211 -8.39 10.08 21.89
N ILE A 212 -8.30 10.38 20.59
CA ILE A 212 -8.86 9.55 19.52
C ILE A 212 -7.94 8.40 19.21
N LEU A 213 -6.61 8.67 19.18
CA LEU A 213 -5.58 7.66 19.02
C LEU A 213 -5.06 7.22 20.39
N PHE A 214 -4.84 5.94 20.54
CA PHE A 214 -4.14 5.37 21.67
C PHE A 214 -2.87 4.65 21.21
N THR A 215 -2.00 4.33 22.14
CA THR A 215 -0.81 3.51 21.86
C THR A 215 -0.75 2.37 22.86
N THR A 216 -0.26 1.22 22.42
CA THR A 216 -0.13 0.04 23.25
C THR A 216 1.13 -0.75 22.90
N ASP A 217 1.81 -1.27 23.92
CA ASP A 217 2.95 -2.19 23.74
C ASP A 217 2.49 -3.67 23.64
N ARG A 218 1.19 -3.93 23.83
CA ARG A 218 0.62 -5.27 23.69
C ARG A 218 0.73 -5.73 22.24
N THR A 219 1.05 -7.01 22.07
CA THR A 219 1.05 -7.65 20.75
C THR A 219 -0.35 -8.19 20.45
N PRO A 220 -1.00 -7.81 19.34
CA PRO A 220 -2.33 -8.26 18.99
C PRO A 220 -2.28 -9.68 18.38
N TRP A 221 -2.05 -10.70 19.21
CA TRP A 221 -1.83 -12.09 18.77
C TRP A 221 -2.96 -12.64 17.90
N MET A 222 -4.22 -12.27 18.17
CA MET A 222 -5.36 -12.69 17.34
C MET A 222 -5.27 -12.13 15.91
N VAL A 223 -4.83 -10.87 15.77
CA VAL A 223 -4.60 -10.24 14.45
C VAL A 223 -3.47 -10.94 13.71
N LEU A 224 -2.36 -11.23 14.41
CA LEU A 224 -1.22 -11.93 13.82
C LEU A 224 -1.58 -13.37 13.43
N ALA A 225 -2.34 -14.07 14.27
CA ALA A 225 -2.83 -15.41 13.95
C ALA A 225 -3.77 -15.39 12.73
N ALA A 226 -4.68 -14.42 12.64
CA ALA A 226 -5.56 -14.28 11.48
C ALA A 226 -4.76 -14.00 10.20
N TYR A 227 -3.72 -13.18 10.26
CA TYR A 227 -2.82 -12.95 9.13
C TYR A 227 -2.16 -14.26 8.67
N LEU A 228 -1.54 -14.99 9.60
CA LEU A 228 -0.86 -16.25 9.29
C LEU A 228 -1.84 -17.30 8.75
N LEU A 229 -3.01 -17.44 9.35
CA LEU A 229 -4.05 -18.36 8.88
C LEU A 229 -4.50 -18.02 7.45
N THR A 230 -4.69 -16.73 7.14
CA THR A 230 -5.05 -16.30 5.79
C THR A 230 -3.94 -16.65 4.80
N VAL A 231 -2.67 -16.39 5.13
CA VAL A 231 -1.53 -16.73 4.25
C VAL A 231 -1.44 -18.23 4.02
N VAL A 232 -1.55 -19.04 5.09
CA VAL A 232 -1.54 -20.51 4.99
C VAL A 232 -2.70 -21.00 4.14
N SER A 233 -3.91 -20.48 4.35
CA SER A 233 -5.09 -20.84 3.54
C SER A 233 -4.88 -20.54 2.05
N LEU A 234 -4.29 -19.37 1.73
CA LEU A 234 -3.97 -19.01 0.35
C LEU A 234 -2.92 -19.94 -0.28
N LEU A 235 -1.91 -20.35 0.49
CA LEU A 235 -0.92 -21.32 0.03
C LEU A 235 -1.54 -22.71 -0.20
N CYS A 236 -2.46 -23.16 0.68
CA CYS A 236 -3.18 -24.42 0.51
C CYS A 236 -4.09 -24.39 -0.72
N ILE A 237 -4.84 -23.29 -0.95
CA ILE A 237 -5.68 -23.12 -2.13
C ILE A 237 -4.83 -23.12 -3.40
N ASN A 238 -3.72 -22.41 -3.40
CA ASN A 238 -2.78 -22.40 -4.52
C ASN A 238 -2.25 -23.80 -4.82
N GLY A 239 -1.84 -24.55 -3.80
CA GLY A 239 -1.37 -25.93 -3.95
C GLY A 239 -2.46 -26.89 -4.48
N TYR A 240 -3.70 -26.73 -4.01
CA TYR A 240 -4.83 -27.52 -4.51
C TYR A 240 -5.10 -27.26 -6.00
N LEU A 241 -5.11 -25.99 -6.43
CA LEU A 241 -5.35 -25.62 -7.82
C LEU A 241 -4.26 -26.18 -8.75
N LEU A 242 -3.00 -26.16 -8.33
CA LEU A 242 -1.90 -26.78 -9.09
C LEU A 242 -2.08 -28.29 -9.27
N MET A 243 -2.63 -28.99 -8.29
CA MET A 243 -2.88 -30.42 -8.39
C MET A 243 -4.07 -30.76 -9.32
N THR A 244 -4.99 -29.84 -9.50
CA THR A 244 -6.19 -30.05 -10.34
C THR A 244 -5.97 -29.66 -11.80
N GLU A 245 -4.95 -28.87 -12.09
CA GLU A 245 -4.57 -28.43 -13.44
C GLU A 245 -3.45 -29.30 -14.07
N ALA A 246 -2.80 -30.17 -13.28
CA ALA A 246 -1.78 -31.13 -13.71
C ALA A 246 -2.38 -32.45 -14.15
#